data_f8de58528d8639605b4024e82aceb646
#
_entry.id   f8de58528d8639605b4024e82aceb646
#
_cell.length_a   1.000
_cell.length_b   1.000
_cell.length_c   1.000
_cell.angle_alpha   90.00
_cell.angle_beta   90.00
_cell.angle_gamma   90.00
#
_symmetry.space_group_name_H-M   'P 1'
#
loop_
_entity.id
_entity.type
_entity.pdbx_description
1 polymer ?
#
loop_
_entity_poly.entity_id
_entity_poly.type
_entity_poly.pdbx_seq_one_letter_code
_entity_poly.pdbx_strand_id
1 'polypeptide(L)'
;MLSTIDDATLTKVATAMGEEEAVMLVDHLKNIDETTDDEIATTTGIRLNSVRKILYKLYDHSLVSLRRTRDPKTGWFIFHWKLQPDQLEGFILSQKRRVLEKLNVRLEYEKNHDFYFCNTPGCKRVPFEEAVELVFHCSTCGKPLVHCGNENFVEQLSLKV
;
A
#
# COMPACT_ATOMS: atom_id res chain seq x y z
N MET A 1 0.33 16.94 -25.87
CA MET A 1 -0.24 15.59 -25.99
C MET A 1 -0.39 15.07 -24.56
N LEU A 2 -1.60 15.12 -23.99
CA LEU A 2 -1.89 14.51 -22.70
C LEU A 2 -1.73 13.00 -22.91
N SER A 3 -0.76 12.39 -22.24
CA SER A 3 -0.62 10.94 -22.20
C SER A 3 -1.96 10.40 -21.65
N THR A 4 -2.60 9.55 -22.43
CA THR A 4 -3.81 8.82 -22.01
C THR A 4 -3.39 7.86 -20.90
N ILE A 5 -3.25 8.38 -19.69
CA ILE A 5 -3.12 7.54 -18.50
C ILE A 5 -4.42 6.76 -18.47
N ASP A 6 -4.31 5.43 -18.52
CA ASP A 6 -5.43 4.54 -18.49
C ASP A 6 -6.24 4.81 -17.20
N ASP A 7 -7.46 5.27 -17.40
CA ASP A 7 -8.41 5.64 -16.34
C ASP A 7 -8.61 4.47 -15.37
N ALA A 8 -8.55 3.24 -15.88
CA ALA A 8 -8.60 2.03 -15.09
C ALA A 8 -7.40 1.87 -14.14
N THR A 9 -6.24 2.35 -14.53
CA THR A 9 -5.02 2.28 -13.67
C THR A 9 -5.10 3.27 -12.52
N LEU A 10 -5.57 4.48 -12.76
CA LEU A 10 -5.77 5.49 -11.72
C LEU A 10 -6.83 5.03 -10.70
N THR A 11 -7.92 4.43 -11.18
CA THR A 11 -8.97 3.85 -10.33
C THR A 11 -8.42 2.71 -9.45
N LYS A 12 -7.60 1.81 -10.00
CA LYS A 12 -6.95 0.74 -9.21
C LYS A 12 -6.03 1.28 -8.12
N VAL A 13 -5.27 2.33 -8.43
CA VAL A 13 -4.41 2.99 -7.44
C VAL A 13 -5.25 3.66 -6.35
N ALA A 14 -6.31 4.37 -6.71
CA ALA A 14 -7.24 4.99 -5.77
C ALA A 14 -7.89 3.95 -4.83
N THR A 15 -8.37 2.83 -5.38
CA THR A 15 -8.93 1.71 -4.60
C THR A 15 -7.92 1.16 -3.59
N ALA A 16 -6.66 0.96 -4.00
CA ALA A 16 -5.61 0.47 -3.12
C ALA A 16 -5.25 1.47 -1.99
N MET A 17 -5.55 2.76 -2.15
CA MET A 17 -5.20 3.81 -1.20
C MET A 17 -6.29 4.13 -0.18
N GLY A 18 -7.57 3.95 -0.51
CA GLY A 18 -8.64 4.40 0.38
C GLY A 18 -10.02 3.85 0.05
N GLU A 19 -10.10 2.71 -0.61
CA GLU A 19 -11.35 2.04 -0.96
C GLU A 19 -12.25 2.91 -1.89
N GLU A 20 -13.58 2.79 -1.75
CA GLU A 20 -14.55 3.48 -2.61
C GLU A 20 -14.50 5.02 -2.46
N GLU A 21 -14.31 5.53 -1.25
CA GLU A 21 -14.23 6.98 -1.01
C GLU A 21 -13.06 7.62 -1.78
N ALA A 22 -11.92 6.92 -1.90
CA ALA A 22 -10.77 7.44 -2.66
C ALA A 22 -11.02 7.43 -4.16
N VAL A 23 -11.75 6.45 -4.68
CA VAL A 23 -12.14 6.41 -6.10
C VAL A 23 -13.06 7.57 -6.43
N MET A 24 -14.12 7.82 -5.63
CA MET A 24 -15.03 8.95 -5.81
C MET A 24 -14.30 10.30 -5.78
N LEU A 25 -13.37 10.47 -4.85
CA LEU A 25 -12.57 11.68 -4.71
C LEU A 25 -11.67 11.90 -5.93
N VAL A 26 -10.97 10.86 -6.40
CA VAL A 26 -10.09 10.94 -7.57
C VAL A 26 -10.90 11.20 -8.84
N ASP A 27 -12.07 10.58 -9.02
CA ASP A 27 -12.95 10.84 -10.16
C ASP A 27 -13.46 12.29 -10.17
N HIS A 28 -13.73 12.87 -9.00
CA HIS A 28 -14.06 14.28 -8.89
C HIS A 28 -12.87 15.17 -9.30
N LEU A 29 -11.66 14.87 -8.82
CA LEU A 29 -10.46 15.64 -9.15
C LEU A 29 -10.04 15.57 -10.61
N LYS A 30 -10.40 14.52 -11.36
CA LYS A 30 -10.11 14.42 -12.80
C LYS A 30 -10.80 15.49 -13.63
N ASN A 31 -11.98 15.91 -13.20
CA ASN A 31 -12.84 16.82 -13.94
C ASN A 31 -12.63 18.29 -13.59
N ILE A 32 -11.76 18.59 -12.60
CA ILE A 32 -11.55 19.92 -12.05
C ILE A 32 -10.05 20.20 -12.01
N ASP A 33 -9.65 21.40 -12.45
CA ASP A 33 -8.22 21.76 -12.46
C ASP A 33 -7.68 21.95 -11.03
N GLU A 34 -8.45 22.61 -10.16
CA GLU A 34 -8.10 22.86 -8.75
C GLU A 34 -9.37 23.00 -7.90
N THR A 35 -9.39 22.44 -6.70
CA THR A 35 -10.54 22.48 -5.79
C THR A 35 -10.08 22.46 -4.31
N THR A 36 -10.98 22.75 -3.39
CA THR A 36 -10.72 22.73 -1.95
C THR A 36 -11.25 21.45 -1.29
N ASP A 37 -10.72 21.10 -0.11
CA ASP A 37 -11.20 19.95 0.67
C ASP A 37 -12.69 20.08 1.05
N ASP A 38 -13.17 21.30 1.34
CA ASP A 38 -14.58 21.57 1.65
C ASP A 38 -15.50 21.38 0.43
N GLU A 39 -15.06 21.82 -0.76
CA GLU A 39 -15.79 21.63 -2.02
C GLU A 39 -15.89 20.14 -2.38
N ILE A 40 -14.79 19.38 -2.24
CA ILE A 40 -14.80 17.94 -2.45
C ILE A 40 -15.79 17.27 -1.49
N ALA A 41 -15.73 17.58 -0.20
CA ALA A 41 -16.63 17.00 0.79
C ALA A 41 -18.10 17.27 0.47
N THR A 42 -18.41 18.50 0.06
CA THR A 42 -19.78 18.92 -0.29
C THR A 42 -20.29 18.20 -1.54
N THR A 43 -19.45 18.09 -2.57
CA THR A 43 -19.86 17.53 -3.87
C THR A 43 -19.94 16.00 -3.83
N THR A 44 -18.99 15.33 -3.15
CA THR A 44 -18.93 13.88 -3.07
C THR A 44 -19.77 13.27 -1.95
N GLY A 45 -20.18 14.09 -0.95
CA GLY A 45 -20.87 13.63 0.26
C GLY A 45 -19.94 12.90 1.25
N ILE A 46 -18.64 12.85 0.99
CA ILE A 46 -17.64 12.23 1.87
C ILE A 46 -17.38 13.16 3.06
N ARG A 47 -17.21 12.61 4.25
CA ARG A 47 -16.88 13.39 5.44
C ARG A 47 -15.55 14.13 5.25
N LEU A 48 -15.51 15.41 5.62
CA LEU A 48 -14.33 16.28 5.44
C LEU A 48 -13.04 15.65 6.00
N ASN A 49 -13.10 15.00 7.16
CA ASN A 49 -11.93 14.32 7.74
C ASN A 49 -11.45 13.13 6.90
N SER A 50 -12.35 12.37 6.27
CA SER A 50 -12.00 11.31 5.31
C SER A 50 -11.36 11.91 4.06
N VAL A 51 -11.95 12.98 3.50
CA VAL A 51 -11.40 13.72 2.36
C VAL A 51 -9.95 14.14 2.63
N ARG A 52 -9.71 14.82 3.75
CA ARG A 52 -8.36 15.25 4.15
C ARG A 52 -7.39 14.08 4.28
N LYS A 53 -7.82 13.00 4.95
CA LYS A 53 -6.99 11.79 5.12
C LYS A 53 -6.58 11.17 3.77
N ILE A 54 -7.50 11.10 2.82
CA ILE A 54 -7.24 10.57 1.47
C ILE A 54 -6.32 11.53 0.70
N LEU A 55 -6.60 12.83 0.72
CA LEU A 55 -5.79 13.85 0.05
C LEU A 55 -4.34 13.85 0.55
N TYR A 56 -4.10 13.76 1.85
CA TYR A 56 -2.75 13.66 2.39
C TYR A 56 -2.04 12.38 1.98
N LYS A 57 -2.74 11.24 1.93
CA LYS A 57 -2.15 10.00 1.37
C LYS A 57 -1.74 10.16 -0.10
N LEU A 58 -2.59 10.79 -0.91
CA LEU A 58 -2.27 11.06 -2.32
C LEU A 58 -1.10 12.03 -2.45
N TYR A 59 -1.04 13.05 -1.58
CA TYR A 59 0.04 14.04 -1.52
C TYR A 59 1.39 13.41 -1.15
N ASP A 60 1.43 12.52 -0.16
CA ASP A 60 2.63 11.78 0.26
C ASP A 60 3.23 10.95 -0.89
N HIS A 61 2.40 10.59 -1.87
CA HIS A 61 2.81 9.89 -3.08
C HIS A 61 2.93 10.79 -4.31
N SER A 62 2.87 12.10 -4.13
CA SER A 62 2.96 13.11 -5.20
C SER A 62 1.86 12.99 -6.28
N LEU A 63 0.76 12.29 -5.98
CA LEU A 63 -0.37 12.11 -6.91
C LEU A 63 -1.30 13.33 -6.95
N VAL A 64 -1.25 14.18 -5.93
CA VAL A 64 -1.88 15.49 -5.91
C VAL A 64 -0.86 16.54 -5.47
N SER A 65 -1.00 17.76 -5.98
CA SER A 65 -0.27 18.93 -5.49
C SER A 65 -1.16 19.75 -4.57
N LEU A 66 -0.51 20.48 -3.65
CA LEU A 66 -1.15 21.34 -2.68
C LEU A 66 -0.66 22.78 -2.86
N ARG A 67 -1.59 23.71 -3.07
CA ARG A 67 -1.35 25.14 -3.04
C ARG A 67 -2.11 25.77 -1.87
N ARG A 68 -1.45 26.60 -1.11
CA ARG A 68 -2.01 27.30 0.04
C ARG A 68 -2.24 28.78 -0.28
N THR A 69 -3.44 29.26 -0.07
CA THR A 69 -3.78 30.68 -0.12
C THR A 69 -4.29 31.16 1.25
N ARG A 70 -4.31 32.45 1.44
CA ARG A 70 -4.87 33.06 2.67
C ARG A 70 -6.14 33.81 2.31
N ASP A 71 -7.23 33.52 3.00
CA ASP A 71 -8.49 34.26 2.86
C ASP A 71 -8.30 35.70 3.37
N PRO A 72 -8.51 36.71 2.53
CA PRO A 72 -8.32 38.10 2.91
C PRO A 72 -9.30 38.59 3.97
N LYS A 73 -10.46 37.94 4.13
CA LYS A 73 -11.50 38.34 5.09
C LYS A 73 -11.31 37.73 6.46
N THR A 74 -11.02 36.42 6.50
CA THR A 74 -10.92 35.66 7.75
C THR A 74 -9.49 35.47 8.22
N GLY A 75 -8.51 35.61 7.32
CA GLY A 75 -7.10 35.36 7.58
C GLY A 75 -6.73 33.88 7.65
N TRP A 76 -7.69 32.97 7.49
CA TRP A 76 -7.46 31.52 7.50
C TRP A 76 -6.79 31.03 6.22
N PHE A 77 -6.07 29.93 6.32
CA PHE A 77 -5.48 29.27 5.15
C PHE A 77 -6.51 28.41 4.45
N ILE A 78 -6.58 28.55 3.11
CA ILE A 78 -7.37 27.72 2.21
C ILE A 78 -6.39 26.81 1.46
N PHE A 79 -6.66 25.52 1.46
CA PHE A 79 -5.87 24.51 0.79
C PHE A 79 -6.53 24.14 -0.53
N HIS A 80 -5.78 24.29 -1.62
CA HIS A 80 -6.22 23.96 -2.97
C HIS A 80 -5.48 22.72 -3.45
N TRP A 81 -6.21 21.78 -3.96
CA TRP A 81 -5.72 20.48 -4.39
C TRP A 81 -5.87 20.32 -5.89
N LYS A 82 -4.85 19.77 -6.55
CA LYS A 82 -4.82 19.50 -7.97
C LYS A 82 -4.24 18.11 -8.21
N LEU A 83 -4.92 17.30 -9.02
CA LEU A 83 -4.43 15.98 -9.43
C LEU A 83 -3.16 16.13 -10.30
N GLN A 84 -2.20 15.22 -10.11
CA GLN A 84 -0.94 15.16 -10.86
C GLN A 84 -0.87 13.83 -11.64
N PRO A 85 -1.58 13.70 -12.78
CA PRO A 85 -1.64 12.44 -13.53
C PRO A 85 -0.26 11.99 -14.01
N ASP A 86 0.63 12.92 -14.35
CA ASP A 86 1.98 12.64 -14.86
C ASP A 86 2.86 11.91 -13.84
N GLN A 87 2.54 11.97 -12.54
CA GLN A 87 3.27 11.30 -11.47
C GLN A 87 2.84 9.83 -11.27
N LEU A 88 1.72 9.42 -11.88
CA LEU A 88 1.13 8.09 -11.66
C LEU A 88 2.07 6.96 -12.12
N GLU A 89 2.71 7.11 -13.27
CA GLU A 89 3.64 6.10 -13.80
C GLU A 89 4.84 5.92 -12.87
N GLY A 90 5.45 7.03 -12.43
CA GLY A 90 6.55 7.03 -11.47
C GLY A 90 6.16 6.38 -10.14
N PHE A 91 4.96 6.65 -9.64
CA PHE A 91 4.41 6.02 -8.45
C PHE A 91 4.29 4.50 -8.63
N ILE A 92 3.68 4.03 -9.71
CA ILE A 92 3.51 2.59 -9.99
C ILE A 92 4.86 1.89 -10.06
N LEU A 93 5.83 2.48 -10.76
CA LEU A 93 7.19 1.92 -10.85
C LEU A 93 7.86 1.84 -9.47
N SER A 94 7.70 2.86 -8.65
CA SER A 94 8.25 2.85 -7.29
C SER A 94 7.62 1.76 -6.42
N GLN A 95 6.30 1.57 -6.50
CA GLN A 95 5.61 0.50 -5.77
C GLN A 95 6.03 -0.90 -6.26
N LYS A 96 6.16 -1.09 -7.58
CA LYS A 96 6.67 -2.35 -8.14
C LYS A 96 8.07 -2.67 -7.62
N ARG A 97 8.98 -1.70 -7.58
CA ARG A 97 10.34 -1.88 -7.02
C ARG A 97 10.30 -2.27 -5.55
N ARG A 98 9.48 -1.61 -4.74
CA ARG A 98 9.32 -1.94 -3.31
C ARG A 98 8.78 -3.35 -3.08
N VAL A 99 7.82 -3.80 -3.92
CA VAL A 99 7.30 -5.17 -3.84
C VAL A 99 8.39 -6.17 -4.23
N LEU A 100 9.08 -5.92 -5.33
CA LEU A 100 10.19 -6.76 -5.80
C LEU A 100 11.29 -6.90 -4.75
N GLU A 101 11.70 -5.79 -4.13
CA GLU A 101 12.69 -5.80 -3.06
C GLU A 101 12.25 -6.67 -1.87
N LYS A 102 10.99 -6.53 -1.41
CA LYS A 102 10.45 -7.37 -0.34
C LYS A 102 10.39 -8.84 -0.71
N LEU A 103 10.05 -9.15 -1.97
CA LEU A 103 10.04 -10.53 -2.46
C LEU A 103 11.46 -11.11 -2.50
N ASN A 104 12.45 -10.33 -2.95
CA ASN A 104 13.85 -10.73 -2.96
C ASN A 104 14.37 -11.01 -1.54
N VAL A 105 14.14 -10.09 -0.61
CA VAL A 105 14.53 -10.27 0.80
C VAL A 105 13.89 -11.54 1.37
N ARG A 106 12.61 -11.78 1.05
CA ARG A 106 11.91 -12.99 1.50
C ARG A 106 12.48 -14.24 0.88
N LEU A 107 12.79 -14.20 -0.41
CA LEU A 107 13.39 -15.33 -1.14
C LEU A 107 14.77 -15.71 -0.56
N GLU A 108 15.62 -14.71 -0.32
CA GLU A 108 16.93 -14.93 0.32
C GLU A 108 16.78 -15.50 1.74
N TYR A 109 15.83 -15.00 2.51
CA TYR A 109 15.54 -15.54 3.83
C TYR A 109 15.10 -17.00 3.77
N GLU A 110 14.21 -17.36 2.83
CA GLU A 110 13.76 -18.73 2.66
C GLU A 110 14.88 -19.68 2.19
N LYS A 111 15.79 -19.20 1.33
CA LYS A 111 16.93 -19.99 0.85
C LYS A 111 17.98 -20.27 1.92
N ASN A 112 18.13 -19.35 2.88
CA ASN A 112 19.21 -19.40 3.86
C ASN A 112 18.79 -20.02 5.20
N HIS A 113 17.51 -20.40 5.38
CA HIS A 113 17.00 -20.95 6.63
C HIS A 113 16.23 -22.25 6.41
N ASP A 114 16.47 -23.20 7.29
CA ASP A 114 15.66 -24.40 7.43
C ASP A 114 14.50 -24.14 8.39
N PHE A 115 13.32 -24.65 8.05
CA PHE A 115 12.11 -24.39 8.82
C PHE A 115 11.58 -25.64 9.51
N TYR A 116 10.94 -25.42 10.66
CA TYR A 116 10.33 -26.45 11.48
C TYR A 116 8.87 -26.10 11.78
N PHE A 117 8.00 -27.10 11.79
CA PHE A 117 6.56 -26.92 11.98
C PHE A 117 5.94 -28.09 12.76
N CYS A 118 4.93 -27.81 13.58
CA CYS A 118 4.23 -28.80 14.40
C CYS A 118 3.02 -29.45 13.71
N ASN A 119 2.78 -29.18 12.43
CA ASN A 119 1.65 -29.67 11.64
C ASN A 119 0.26 -29.39 12.25
N THR A 120 0.15 -28.41 13.15
CA THR A 120 -1.12 -28.02 13.74
C THR A 120 -1.66 -26.75 13.06
N PRO A 121 -2.90 -26.76 12.55
CA PRO A 121 -3.51 -25.59 11.96
C PRO A 121 -3.48 -24.39 12.93
N GLY A 122 -3.15 -23.20 12.42
CA GLY A 122 -3.03 -21.97 13.20
C GLY A 122 -1.67 -21.74 13.88
N CYS A 123 -0.78 -22.75 13.95
CA CYS A 123 0.59 -22.53 14.38
C CYS A 123 1.46 -22.00 13.25
N LYS A 124 2.55 -21.31 13.58
CA LYS A 124 3.52 -20.79 12.61
C LYS A 124 4.71 -21.74 12.49
N ARG A 125 5.31 -21.79 11.32
CA ARG A 125 6.63 -22.42 11.15
C ARG A 125 7.70 -21.47 11.72
N VAL A 126 8.75 -22.05 12.26
CA VAL A 126 9.87 -21.35 12.88
C VAL A 126 11.17 -21.72 12.20
N PRO A 127 12.17 -20.85 12.10
CA PRO A 127 13.49 -21.19 11.59
C PRO A 127 14.24 -22.10 12.58
N PHE A 128 15.31 -22.73 12.11
CA PHE A 128 16.11 -23.67 12.90
C PHE A 128 16.60 -23.08 14.22
N GLU A 129 17.09 -21.83 14.20
CA GLU A 129 17.62 -21.15 15.37
C GLU A 129 16.56 -21.04 16.49
N GLU A 130 15.35 -20.65 16.12
CA GLU A 130 14.21 -20.54 17.04
C GLU A 130 13.75 -21.94 17.50
N ALA A 131 13.76 -22.94 16.61
CA ALA A 131 13.41 -24.30 16.97
C ALA A 131 14.36 -24.90 18.00
N VAL A 132 15.66 -24.58 17.94
CA VAL A 132 16.66 -24.98 18.94
C VAL A 132 16.37 -24.33 20.30
N GLU A 133 16.08 -23.04 20.34
CA GLU A 133 15.72 -22.34 21.58
C GLU A 133 14.45 -22.92 22.23
N LEU A 134 13.51 -23.36 21.42
CA LEU A 134 12.27 -24.01 21.87
C LEU A 134 12.43 -25.52 22.13
N VAL A 135 13.65 -26.04 22.11
CA VAL A 135 13.94 -27.48 22.27
C VAL A 135 13.04 -28.33 21.35
N PHE A 136 12.84 -27.86 20.11
CA PHE A 136 11.97 -28.47 19.09
C PHE A 136 10.52 -28.74 19.55
N HIS A 137 9.98 -27.87 20.40
CA HIS A 137 8.58 -27.90 20.81
C HIS A 137 7.88 -26.60 20.41
N CYS A 138 6.66 -26.72 19.88
CA CYS A 138 5.88 -25.55 19.46
C CYS A 138 5.47 -24.70 20.68
N SER A 139 5.82 -23.42 20.68
CA SER A 139 5.46 -22.47 21.75
C SER A 139 3.95 -22.27 21.91
N THR A 140 3.16 -22.56 20.86
CA THR A 140 1.71 -22.35 20.88
C THR A 140 0.93 -23.58 21.34
N CYS A 141 1.31 -24.79 20.89
CA CYS A 141 0.54 -26.01 21.17
C CYS A 141 1.35 -27.11 21.88
N GLY A 142 2.63 -26.90 22.16
CA GLY A 142 3.52 -27.85 22.87
C GLY A 142 3.90 -29.11 22.08
N LYS A 143 3.39 -29.30 20.87
CA LYS A 143 3.73 -30.48 20.05
C LYS A 143 5.15 -30.40 19.51
N PRO A 144 5.79 -31.52 19.18
CA PRO A 144 7.13 -31.53 18.60
C PRO A 144 7.14 -30.84 17.25
N LEU A 145 8.19 -30.09 16.98
CA LEU A 145 8.50 -29.46 15.70
C LEU A 145 9.28 -30.44 14.84
N VAL A 146 8.84 -30.63 13.61
CA VAL A 146 9.51 -31.46 12.60
C VAL A 146 10.00 -30.59 11.45
N HIS A 147 11.07 -31.00 10.78
CA HIS A 147 11.58 -30.29 9.62
C HIS A 147 10.49 -30.13 8.55
N CYS A 148 10.36 -28.93 8.02
CA CYS A 148 9.39 -28.58 6.99
C CYS A 148 10.13 -28.01 5.79
N GLY A 149 10.21 -28.78 4.71
CA GLY A 149 10.81 -28.33 3.44
C GLY A 149 10.07 -27.10 2.89
N ASN A 150 10.82 -26.20 2.29
CA ASN A 150 10.28 -24.96 1.69
C ASN A 150 10.61 -24.84 0.19
N GLU A 151 11.07 -25.93 -0.45
CA GLU A 151 11.52 -25.94 -1.85
C GLU A 151 10.42 -25.43 -2.79
N ASN A 152 9.18 -25.91 -2.64
CA ASN A 152 8.04 -25.46 -3.44
C ASN A 152 7.76 -23.97 -3.26
N PHE A 153 7.94 -23.46 -2.04
CA PHE A 153 7.71 -22.04 -1.74
C PHE A 153 8.81 -21.17 -2.35
N VAL A 154 10.06 -21.61 -2.27
CA VAL A 154 11.22 -20.96 -2.91
C VAL A 154 11.06 -20.92 -4.43
N GLU A 155 10.63 -22.03 -5.05
CA GLU A 155 10.36 -22.08 -6.48
C GLU A 155 9.27 -21.09 -6.89
N GLN A 156 8.13 -21.08 -6.20
CA GLN A 156 7.04 -20.15 -6.48
C GLN A 156 7.43 -18.68 -6.28
N LEU A 157 8.25 -18.36 -5.27
CA LEU A 157 8.78 -17.02 -5.09
C LEU A 157 9.74 -16.63 -6.21
N SER A 158 10.63 -17.54 -6.62
CA SER A 158 11.60 -17.31 -7.71
C SER A 158 10.92 -17.01 -9.05
N LEU A 159 9.73 -17.56 -9.30
CA LEU A 159 8.95 -17.28 -10.50
C LEU A 159 8.29 -15.88 -10.48
N LYS A 160 8.17 -15.25 -9.31
CA LYS A 160 7.55 -13.92 -9.14
C LYS A 160 8.56 -12.78 -9.05
N VAL A 161 9.81 -13.09 -8.85
CA VAL A 161 10.96 -12.17 -8.78
C VAL A 161 11.61 -12.05 -10.15
#